data_559106e0793e3ca782a70c1f5370065a
#
_entry.id   559106e0793e3ca782a70c1f5370065a
#
_cell.length_a   1.000
_cell.length_b   1.000
_cell.length_c   1.000
_cell.angle_alpha   90.00
_cell.angle_beta   90.00
_cell.angle_gamma   90.00
#
_symmetry.space_group_name_H-M   'P 1'
#
loop_
_entity.id
_entity.type
_entity.pdbx_description
1 polymer ?
#
loop_
_entity_poly.entity_id
_entity_poly.type
_entity_poly.pdbx_seq_one_letter_code
_entity_poly.pdbx_strand_id
1 'polypeptide(L)'
;MPYSTVLDVLAAEYGRPADEVFAHIDPKPLGSASLAQVHRATLKTGEDVAIKVQRPGVRETMAQDVSIMRSIAKAATKVIRTSQIVDLKGVVEELWDTFESETDFLIEARNLAEFKRFAARFKYMDCPTVYAELCTEHVVVME
;
A
#
# COMPACT_ATOMS: atom_id res chain seq x y z
N MET A 1 9.15 -7.38 -8.06
CA MET A 1 9.96 -7.57 -6.82
C MET A 1 10.31 -9.04 -6.74
N PRO A 2 11.56 -9.43 -6.41
CA PRO A 2 11.94 -10.83 -6.19
C PRO A 2 11.18 -11.45 -5.00
N TYR A 3 10.96 -12.76 -5.03
CA TYR A 3 10.25 -13.44 -3.94
C TYR A 3 11.03 -13.38 -2.60
N SER A 4 12.36 -13.43 -2.65
CA SER A 4 13.19 -13.23 -1.45
C SER A 4 12.90 -11.89 -0.75
N THR A 5 12.76 -10.82 -1.54
CA THR A 5 12.41 -9.49 -1.00
C THR A 5 11.01 -9.48 -0.34
N VAL A 6 10.06 -10.26 -0.88
CA VAL A 6 8.74 -10.41 -0.23
C VAL A 6 8.89 -11.02 1.17
N LEU A 7 9.69 -12.08 1.28
CA LEU A 7 9.96 -12.73 2.56
C LEU A 7 10.69 -11.81 3.54
N ASP A 8 11.66 -11.01 3.04
CA ASP A 8 12.40 -10.03 3.86
C ASP A 8 11.45 -8.96 4.43
N VAL A 9 10.53 -8.43 3.60
CA VAL A 9 9.52 -7.45 4.06
C VAL A 9 8.60 -8.08 5.10
N LEU A 10 8.07 -9.28 4.85
CA LEU A 10 7.19 -9.95 5.80
C LEU A 10 7.92 -10.23 7.13
N ALA A 11 9.17 -10.66 7.08
CA ALA A 11 9.96 -10.91 8.29
C ALA A 11 10.23 -9.62 9.08
N ALA A 12 10.49 -8.50 8.39
CA ALA A 12 10.68 -7.20 9.03
C ALA A 12 9.39 -6.71 9.70
N GLU A 13 8.25 -6.83 9.01
CA GLU A 13 6.95 -6.36 9.51
C GLU A 13 6.44 -7.19 10.70
N TYR A 14 6.65 -8.51 10.69
CA TYR A 14 6.18 -9.39 11.77
C TYR A 14 7.21 -9.62 12.89
N GLY A 15 8.46 -9.15 12.71
CA GLY A 15 9.54 -9.39 13.67
C GLY A 15 9.91 -10.88 13.83
N ARG A 16 9.51 -11.72 12.87
CA ARG A 16 9.73 -13.17 12.83
C ARG A 16 9.66 -13.68 11.39
N PRO A 17 10.26 -14.85 11.08
CA PRO A 17 10.20 -15.44 9.76
C PRO A 17 8.76 -15.62 9.24
N ALA A 18 8.55 -15.44 7.95
CA ALA A 18 7.22 -15.54 7.33
C ALA A 18 6.62 -16.95 7.46
N ASP A 19 7.46 -18.00 7.53
CA ASP A 19 7.04 -19.39 7.70
C ASP A 19 6.52 -19.70 9.11
N GLU A 20 6.69 -18.80 10.08
CA GLU A 20 6.01 -18.88 11.37
C GLU A 20 4.55 -18.39 11.33
N VAL A 21 4.21 -17.56 10.35
CA VAL A 21 2.87 -16.99 10.16
C VAL A 21 2.09 -17.76 9.10
N PHE A 22 2.74 -18.04 7.98
CA PHE A 22 2.13 -18.71 6.83
C PHE A 22 2.65 -20.16 6.73
N ALA A 23 1.75 -21.09 6.42
CA ALA A 23 2.12 -22.48 6.10
C ALA A 23 2.74 -22.56 4.71
N HIS A 24 2.26 -21.72 3.78
CA HIS A 24 2.77 -21.63 2.41
C HIS A 24 2.54 -20.22 1.85
N ILE A 25 3.46 -19.75 1.03
CA ILE A 25 3.31 -18.55 0.20
C ILE A 25 3.72 -18.93 -1.22
N ASP A 26 2.84 -18.70 -2.21
CA ASP A 26 3.17 -18.94 -3.63
C ASP A 26 4.27 -17.96 -4.06
N PRO A 27 5.41 -18.43 -4.57
CA PRO A 27 6.46 -17.56 -5.10
C PRO A 27 6.04 -16.73 -6.31
N LYS A 28 5.04 -17.20 -7.07
CA LYS A 28 4.49 -16.47 -8.21
C LYS A 28 3.41 -15.51 -7.73
N PRO A 29 3.54 -14.19 -7.98
CA PRO A 29 2.52 -13.24 -7.59
C PRO A 29 1.22 -13.42 -8.40
N LEU A 30 0.08 -13.24 -7.76
CA LEU A 30 -1.23 -13.11 -8.40
C LEU A 30 -1.32 -11.82 -9.21
N GLY A 31 -0.70 -10.75 -8.71
CA GLY A 31 -0.64 -9.44 -9.36
C GLY A 31 0.58 -8.65 -8.90
N SER A 32 1.01 -7.73 -9.76
CA SER A 32 2.16 -6.85 -9.49
C SER A 32 1.84 -5.45 -10.02
N ALA A 33 1.95 -4.47 -9.16
CA ALA A 33 1.73 -3.06 -9.46
C ALA A 33 2.96 -2.21 -9.09
N SER A 34 2.89 -0.90 -9.30
CA SER A 34 3.99 0.02 -8.99
C SER A 34 4.36 0.00 -7.50
N LEU A 35 3.38 0.01 -6.62
CA LEU A 35 3.57 0.11 -5.16
C LEU A 35 3.69 -1.24 -4.46
N ALA A 36 3.10 -2.32 -5.01
CA ALA A 36 2.96 -3.59 -4.31
C ALA A 36 2.94 -4.82 -5.22
N GLN A 37 3.09 -5.99 -4.61
CA GLN A 37 2.76 -7.29 -5.19
C GLN A 37 1.74 -8.01 -4.30
N VAL A 38 0.89 -8.83 -4.94
CA VAL A 38 -0.08 -9.68 -4.23
C VAL A 38 0.31 -11.14 -4.46
N HIS A 39 0.41 -11.91 -3.38
CA HIS A 39 0.71 -13.33 -3.41
C HIS A 39 -0.42 -14.13 -2.79
N ARG A 40 -0.68 -15.35 -3.31
CA ARG A 40 -1.51 -16.33 -2.63
C ARG A 40 -0.70 -16.96 -1.49
N ALA A 41 -1.36 -17.17 -0.36
CA ALA A 41 -0.77 -17.87 0.77
C ALA A 41 -1.82 -18.70 1.52
N THR A 42 -1.34 -19.58 2.40
CA THR A 42 -2.14 -20.33 3.35
C THR A 42 -1.65 -20.02 4.75
N LEU A 43 -2.52 -19.61 5.64
CA LEU A 43 -2.19 -19.39 7.05
C LEU A 43 -1.85 -20.70 7.77
N LYS A 44 -1.17 -20.62 8.90
CA LYS A 44 -0.92 -21.81 9.76
C LYS A 44 -2.21 -22.46 10.27
N THR A 45 -3.27 -21.69 10.36
CA THR A 45 -4.63 -22.10 10.74
C THR A 45 -5.39 -22.80 9.60
N GLY A 46 -4.88 -22.70 8.35
CA GLY A 46 -5.36 -23.45 7.19
C GLY A 46 -6.17 -22.60 6.18
N GLU A 47 -6.43 -21.32 6.47
CA GLU A 47 -7.17 -20.44 5.56
C GLU A 47 -6.31 -20.02 4.36
N ASP A 48 -6.90 -20.04 3.17
CA ASP A 48 -6.32 -19.45 1.98
C ASP A 48 -6.52 -17.93 2.01
N VAL A 49 -5.43 -17.19 1.77
CA VAL A 49 -5.42 -15.72 1.83
C VAL A 49 -4.64 -15.13 0.67
N ALA A 50 -4.93 -13.88 0.38
CA ALA A 50 -4.11 -13.00 -0.45
C ALA A 50 -3.29 -12.08 0.46
N ILE A 51 -1.97 -12.01 0.20
CA ILE A 51 -1.06 -11.12 0.90
C ILE A 51 -0.63 -10.02 -0.08
N LYS A 52 -1.00 -8.77 0.19
CA LYS A 52 -0.51 -7.60 -0.52
C LYS A 52 0.71 -7.07 0.23
N VAL A 53 1.84 -7.04 -0.43
CA VAL A 53 3.13 -6.62 0.16
C VAL A 53 3.67 -5.41 -0.57
N GLN A 54 3.93 -4.35 0.14
CA GLN A 54 4.49 -3.11 -0.40
C GLN A 54 5.94 -3.34 -0.88
N ARG A 55 6.31 -2.66 -1.96
CA ARG A 55 7.70 -2.65 -2.40
C ARG A 55 8.54 -1.81 -1.45
N PRO A 56 9.71 -2.30 -1.00
CA PRO A 56 10.58 -1.50 -0.15
C PRO A 56 11.12 -0.26 -0.89
N GLY A 57 11.35 0.83 -0.16
CA GLY A 57 11.93 2.06 -0.69
C GLY A 57 10.97 2.94 -1.52
N VAL A 58 9.69 2.58 -1.63
CA VAL A 58 8.71 3.37 -2.40
C VAL A 58 8.52 4.75 -1.79
N ARG A 59 8.38 4.83 -0.46
CA ARG A 59 8.16 6.09 0.25
C ARG A 59 9.37 7.02 0.16
N GLU A 60 10.57 6.48 0.31
CA GLU A 60 11.82 7.23 0.22
C GLU A 60 12.04 7.78 -1.20
N THR A 61 11.78 6.98 -2.21
CA THR A 61 11.88 7.40 -3.61
C THR A 61 10.90 8.52 -3.91
N MET A 62 9.64 8.38 -3.51
CA MET A 62 8.61 9.40 -3.72
C MET A 62 8.92 10.68 -2.95
N ALA A 63 9.43 10.59 -1.71
CA ALA A 63 9.83 11.77 -0.93
C ALA A 63 10.92 12.57 -1.64
N GLN A 64 11.89 11.89 -2.29
CA GLN A 64 12.92 12.54 -3.10
C GLN A 64 12.31 13.23 -4.31
N ASP A 65 11.44 12.55 -5.06
CA ASP A 65 10.79 13.09 -6.26
C ASP A 65 9.92 14.31 -5.93
N VAL A 66 9.14 14.25 -4.85
CA VAL A 66 8.32 15.38 -4.38
C VAL A 66 9.20 16.56 -3.93
N SER A 67 10.34 16.30 -3.29
CA SER A 67 11.30 17.36 -2.93
C SER A 67 11.82 18.10 -4.17
N ILE A 68 12.09 17.38 -5.26
CA ILE A 68 12.47 17.98 -6.54
C ILE A 68 11.30 18.79 -7.12
N MET A 69 10.08 18.24 -7.13
CA MET A 69 8.89 18.95 -7.61
C MET A 69 8.63 20.24 -6.83
N ARG A 70 8.77 20.22 -5.49
CA ARG A 70 8.66 21.41 -4.63
C ARG A 70 9.69 22.48 -5.03
N SER A 71 10.91 22.08 -5.34
CA SER A 71 11.97 22.98 -5.76
C SER A 71 11.67 23.62 -7.13
N ILE A 72 11.16 22.85 -8.08
CA ILE A 72 10.72 23.32 -9.39
C ILE A 72 9.53 24.28 -9.26
N ALA A 73 8.50 23.90 -8.48
CA ALA A 73 7.34 24.74 -8.24
C ALA A 73 7.72 26.10 -7.64
N LYS A 74 8.65 26.11 -6.68
CA LYS A 74 9.20 27.34 -6.07
C LYS A 74 9.97 28.21 -7.09
N ALA A 75 10.71 27.60 -8.01
CA ALA A 75 11.42 28.33 -9.05
C ALA A 75 10.45 28.93 -10.07
N ALA A 76 9.43 28.14 -10.50
CA ALA A 76 8.42 28.55 -11.46
C ALA A 76 7.61 29.76 -10.96
N THR A 77 7.23 29.81 -9.70
CA THR A 77 6.48 30.93 -9.10
C THR A 77 7.26 32.25 -9.09
N LYS A 78 8.60 32.21 -9.15
CA LYS A 78 9.44 33.41 -9.23
C LYS A 78 9.51 33.98 -10.66
N VAL A 79 9.39 33.15 -11.67
CA VAL A 79 9.57 33.52 -13.09
C VAL A 79 8.22 33.91 -13.73
N ILE A 80 7.15 33.23 -13.35
CA ILE A 80 5.83 33.39 -13.96
C ILE A 80 5.00 34.37 -13.11
N ARG A 81 4.91 35.61 -13.55
CA ARG A 81 4.19 36.73 -12.88
C ARG A 81 2.69 36.82 -13.23
N THR A 82 2.02 35.77 -13.67
CA THR A 82 0.65 35.83 -14.14
C THR A 82 -0.34 35.33 -13.10
N SER A 83 -1.36 36.11 -12.79
CA SER A 83 -2.42 35.87 -11.80
C SER A 83 -3.39 34.71 -12.13
N GLN A 84 -3.10 33.91 -13.13
CA GLN A 84 -3.87 32.72 -13.55
C GLN A 84 -3.11 31.42 -13.32
N ILE A 85 -2.15 31.42 -12.41
CA ILE A 85 -1.30 30.24 -12.21
C ILE A 85 -2.05 29.29 -11.28
N VAL A 86 -2.27 28.08 -11.78
CA VAL A 86 -2.47 26.87 -10.96
C VAL A 86 -1.51 26.95 -9.79
N ASP A 87 -1.99 26.81 -8.58
CA ASP A 87 -1.13 26.73 -7.39
C ASP A 87 -0.30 25.45 -7.45
N LEU A 88 0.82 25.50 -8.19
CA LEU A 88 1.72 24.38 -8.38
C LEU A 88 2.22 23.82 -7.04
N LYS A 89 2.34 24.67 -6.04
CA LYS A 89 2.74 24.24 -4.70
C LYS A 89 1.61 23.43 -4.05
N GLY A 90 0.38 23.92 -4.10
CA GLY A 90 -0.80 23.21 -3.58
C GLY A 90 -0.97 21.86 -4.28
N VAL A 91 -0.80 21.80 -5.60
CA VAL A 91 -0.87 20.53 -6.36
C VAL A 91 0.19 19.53 -5.91
N VAL A 92 1.43 19.97 -5.66
CA VAL A 92 2.51 19.08 -5.19
C VAL A 92 2.24 18.57 -3.76
N GLU A 93 1.70 19.42 -2.88
CA GLU A 93 1.33 18.99 -1.53
C GLU A 93 0.15 18.00 -1.55
N GLU A 94 -0.89 18.27 -2.35
CA GLU A 94 -2.03 17.36 -2.52
C GLU A 94 -1.60 15.99 -3.11
N LEU A 95 -0.64 16.00 -4.04
CA LEU A 95 -0.03 14.76 -4.55
C LEU A 95 0.69 13.99 -3.43
N TRP A 96 1.43 14.68 -2.58
CA TRP A 96 2.12 14.06 -1.46
C TRP A 96 1.14 13.45 -0.44
N ASP A 97 0.12 14.21 -0.03
CA ASP A 97 -0.91 13.75 0.91
C ASP A 97 -1.66 12.51 0.37
N THR A 98 -1.99 12.55 -0.93
CA THR A 98 -2.61 11.40 -1.61
C THR A 98 -1.69 10.19 -1.58
N PHE A 99 -0.40 10.38 -1.90
CA PHE A 99 0.57 9.31 -1.89
C PHE A 99 0.78 8.72 -0.49
N GLU A 100 0.86 9.55 0.54
CA GLU A 100 0.98 9.07 1.93
C GLU A 100 -0.22 8.20 2.31
N SER A 101 -1.43 8.60 1.93
CA SER A 101 -2.65 7.81 2.20
C SER A 101 -2.69 6.50 1.42
N GLU A 102 -2.19 6.47 0.19
CA GLU A 102 -2.15 5.26 -0.66
C GLU A 102 -1.04 4.27 -0.24
N THR A 103 -0.05 4.74 0.51
CA THR A 103 1.06 3.90 0.97
C THR A 103 0.89 3.39 2.41
N ASP A 104 -0.05 3.90 3.16
CA ASP A 104 -0.45 3.34 4.46
C ASP A 104 -1.52 2.25 4.27
N PHE A 105 -1.09 0.99 4.21
CA PHE A 105 -1.99 -0.13 4.01
C PHE A 105 -2.93 -0.42 5.18
N LEU A 106 -2.70 0.16 6.37
CA LEU A 106 -3.68 0.11 7.46
C LEU A 106 -4.93 0.92 7.15
N ILE A 107 -4.83 1.98 6.33
CA ILE A 107 -5.99 2.71 5.82
C ILE A 107 -6.83 1.80 4.91
N GLU A 108 -6.18 1.09 3.98
CA GLU A 108 -6.85 0.14 3.09
C GLU A 108 -7.54 -0.98 3.89
N ALA A 109 -6.83 -1.58 4.85
CA ALA A 109 -7.38 -2.64 5.71
C ALA A 109 -8.62 -2.17 6.48
N ARG A 110 -8.60 -0.96 7.04
CA ARG A 110 -9.74 -0.37 7.73
C ARG A 110 -10.92 -0.13 6.78
N ASN A 111 -10.66 0.45 5.62
CA ASN A 111 -11.69 0.73 4.61
C ASN A 111 -12.35 -0.57 4.11
N LEU A 112 -11.57 -1.63 3.88
CA LEU A 112 -12.11 -2.95 3.52
C LEU A 112 -12.99 -3.53 4.63
N ALA A 113 -12.55 -3.44 5.89
CA ALA A 113 -13.33 -3.92 7.03
C ALA A 113 -14.65 -3.14 7.24
N GLU A 114 -14.63 -1.82 6.98
CA GLU A 114 -15.85 -0.99 7.01
C GLU A 114 -16.76 -1.32 5.84
N PHE A 115 -16.21 -1.48 4.65
CA PHE A 115 -16.98 -1.86 3.46
C PHE A 115 -17.61 -3.25 3.61
N LYS A 116 -16.91 -4.22 4.20
CA LYS A 116 -17.48 -5.54 4.51
C LYS A 116 -18.72 -5.44 5.40
N ARG A 117 -18.66 -4.59 6.44
CA ARG A 117 -19.82 -4.34 7.33
C ARG A 117 -20.99 -3.66 6.59
N PHE A 118 -20.69 -2.76 5.66
CA PHE A 118 -21.71 -2.13 4.81
C PHE A 118 -22.28 -3.14 3.82
N ALA A 119 -21.45 -3.91 3.13
CA ALA A 119 -21.84 -4.91 2.13
C ALA A 119 -22.74 -6.00 2.69
N ALA A 120 -22.56 -6.40 3.96
CA ALA A 120 -23.39 -7.40 4.63
C ALA A 120 -24.89 -7.04 4.68
N ARG A 121 -25.27 -5.78 4.40
CA ARG A 121 -26.66 -5.34 4.30
C ARG A 121 -27.30 -5.64 2.94
N PHE A 122 -26.50 -6.05 1.95
CA PHE A 122 -26.94 -6.24 0.57
C PHE A 122 -26.68 -7.66 0.10
N LYS A 123 -27.70 -8.31 -0.44
CA LYS A 123 -27.65 -9.73 -0.87
C LYS A 123 -26.64 -10.02 -2.00
N TYR A 124 -26.31 -9.01 -2.79
CA TYR A 124 -25.48 -9.17 -4.01
C TYR A 124 -24.13 -8.46 -3.91
N MET A 125 -23.74 -8.05 -2.72
CA MET A 125 -22.50 -7.34 -2.48
C MET A 125 -21.65 -8.14 -1.52
N ASP A 126 -20.40 -8.41 -1.88
CA ASP A 126 -19.43 -9.06 -1.01
C ASP A 126 -18.10 -8.30 -1.03
N CYS A 127 -17.29 -8.54 -0.02
CA CYS A 127 -16.00 -7.94 0.15
C CYS A 127 -15.09 -8.94 0.88
N PRO A 128 -13.81 -9.05 0.53
CA PRO A 128 -12.89 -9.91 1.24
C PRO A 128 -12.88 -9.65 2.75
N THR A 129 -12.71 -10.69 3.52
CA THR A 129 -12.47 -10.58 4.97
C THR A 129 -11.02 -10.21 5.20
N VAL A 130 -10.78 -9.16 6.00
CA VAL A 130 -9.43 -8.71 6.35
C VAL A 130 -9.01 -9.35 7.66
N TYR A 131 -7.79 -9.88 7.70
CA TYR A 131 -7.13 -10.40 8.90
C TYR A 131 -6.36 -9.25 9.58
N ALA A 132 -7.07 -8.41 10.31
CA ALA A 132 -6.57 -7.14 10.83
C ALA A 132 -5.32 -7.31 11.71
N GLU A 133 -5.21 -8.42 12.44
CA GLU A 133 -4.07 -8.76 13.28
C GLU A 133 -2.79 -9.10 12.50
N LEU A 134 -2.92 -9.35 11.20
CA LEU A 134 -1.81 -9.61 10.27
C LEU A 134 -1.54 -8.42 9.33
N CYS A 135 -2.34 -7.35 9.42
CA CYS A 135 -2.13 -6.14 8.62
C CYS A 135 -1.18 -5.17 9.32
N THR A 136 -0.30 -4.55 8.53
CA THR A 136 0.66 -3.51 8.95
C THR A 136 0.62 -2.34 7.99
N GLU A 137 1.46 -1.32 8.19
CA GLU A 137 1.58 -0.20 7.24
C GLU A 137 2.00 -0.66 5.82
N HIS A 138 2.69 -1.82 5.71
CA HIS A 138 3.24 -2.30 4.45
C HIS A 138 2.66 -3.65 3.98
N VAL A 139 1.76 -4.25 4.75
CA VAL A 139 1.18 -5.56 4.45
C VAL A 139 -0.33 -5.56 4.70
N VAL A 140 -1.11 -6.05 3.72
CA VAL A 140 -2.53 -6.39 3.92
C VAL A 140 -2.70 -7.88 3.73
N VAL A 141 -3.39 -8.54 4.67
CA VAL A 141 -3.80 -9.95 4.55
C VAL A 141 -5.33 -10.01 4.50
N MET A 142 -5.83 -10.63 3.44
CA MET A 142 -7.27 -10.74 3.20
C MET A 142 -7.63 -12.08 2.57
N GLU A 143 -8.93 -12.46 2.64
CA GLU A 143 -9.50 -13.66 1.99
C GLU A 143 -9.35 -13.65 0.47
#